data_8fb1a641d86068918d095fc17c49eed3
#
_entry.id   8fb1a641d86068918d095fc17c49eed3
#
_cell.length_a   1.000
_cell.length_b   1.000
_cell.length_c   1.000
_cell.angle_alpha   90.00
_cell.angle_beta   90.00
_cell.angle_gamma   90.00
#
_symmetry.space_group_name_H-M   'P 1'
#
loop_
_entity.id
_entity.type
_entity.pdbx_description
1 polymer ?
#
loop_
_entity_poly.entity_id
_entity_poly.type
_entity_poly.pdbx_seq_one_letter_code
_entity_poly.pdbx_strand_id
1 'polypeptide(L)' 'FERDYLVRILKITGGNVTKAARLAGRNRTEFYRLLERHVLAPGMFKGA' A
#
# COMPACT_ATOMS: atom_id res chain seq x y z
N PHE A 1 -5.55 -11.98 -4.37
CA PHE A 1 -6.51 -10.91 -4.58
C PHE A 1 -6.13 -9.66 -3.81
N GLU A 2 -6.09 -9.77 -2.47
CA GLU A 2 -5.77 -8.62 -1.62
C GLU A 2 -4.35 -8.11 -1.86
N ARG A 3 -3.41 -9.01 -2.00
CA ARG A 3 -2.02 -8.65 -2.25
C ARG A 3 -1.88 -7.89 -3.57
N ASP A 4 -2.51 -8.40 -4.62
CA ASP A 4 -2.44 -7.76 -5.94
C ASP A 4 -3.07 -6.37 -5.90
N TYR A 5 -4.16 -6.23 -5.17
CA TYR A 5 -4.83 -4.95 -4.98
C TYR A 5 -3.90 -3.94 -4.29
N LEU A 6 -3.24 -4.38 -3.22
CA LEU A 6 -2.31 -3.53 -2.49
C LEU A 6 -1.12 -3.11 -3.35
N VAL A 7 -0.56 -4.05 -4.10
CA VAL A 7 0.55 -3.77 -5.00
C VAL A 7 0.14 -2.72 -6.04
N ARG A 8 -1.03 -2.87 -6.61
CA ARG A 8 -1.53 -1.93 -7.61
C ARG A 8 -1.68 -0.53 -7.03
N ILE A 9 -2.25 -0.43 -5.83
CA ILE A 9 -2.41 0.86 -5.16
C ILE A 9 -1.07 1.51 -4.87
N LEU A 10 -0.10 0.73 -4.39
CA LEU A 10 1.23 1.24 -4.11
C LEU A 10 1.93 1.72 -5.37
N LYS A 11 1.74 1.03 -6.49
CA LYS A 11 2.31 1.46 -7.75
C LYS A 11 1.70 2.78 -8.23
N ILE A 12 0.40 2.90 -8.13
CA ILE A 12 -0.32 4.11 -8.55
C ILE A 12 0.13 5.32 -7.72
N THR A 13 0.35 5.11 -6.42
CA THR A 13 0.74 6.20 -5.52
C THR A 13 2.25 6.38 -5.39
N GLY A 14 3.04 5.56 -6.06
CA GLY A 14 4.49 5.64 -5.97
C GLY A 14 5.03 5.31 -4.59
N GLY A 15 4.35 4.44 -3.86
CA GLY A 15 4.76 4.06 -2.52
C GLY A 15 4.27 5.01 -1.43
N ASN A 16 3.41 5.96 -1.77
CA ASN A 16 2.87 6.90 -0.80
C ASN A 16 1.75 6.23 0.00
N VAL A 17 2.07 5.80 1.22
CA VAL A 17 1.14 5.07 2.08
C VAL A 17 -0.10 5.90 2.43
N THR A 18 0.07 7.18 2.68
CA THR A 18 -1.06 8.04 3.03
C THR A 18 -2.10 8.08 1.91
N LYS A 19 -1.64 8.28 0.68
CA LYS A 19 -2.53 8.29 -0.48
C LYS A 19 -3.09 6.91 -0.76
N ALA A 20 -2.25 5.88 -0.62
CA ALA A 20 -2.68 4.50 -0.85
C ALA A 20 -3.79 4.09 0.11
N ALA A 21 -3.62 4.40 1.39
CA ALA A 21 -4.64 4.09 2.39
C ALA A 21 -5.94 4.83 2.10
N ARG A 22 -5.84 6.07 1.66
CA ARG A 22 -7.03 6.86 1.31
C ARG A 22 -7.76 6.25 0.12
N LEU A 23 -7.03 5.82 -0.90
CA LEU A 23 -7.62 5.15 -2.06
C LEU A 23 -8.28 3.83 -1.67
N ALA A 24 -7.69 3.12 -0.72
CA ALA A 24 -8.23 1.84 -0.26
C ALA A 24 -9.41 2.02 0.69
N GLY A 25 -9.70 3.25 1.12
CA GLY A 25 -10.78 3.51 2.05
C GLY A 25 -10.47 3.03 3.46
N ARG A 26 -9.19 2.99 3.82
CA ARG A 26 -8.76 2.54 5.14
C ARG A 26 -7.88 3.59 5.78
N ASN A 27 -7.77 3.54 7.12
CA ASN A 27 -6.84 4.44 7.79
C ASN A 27 -5.42 3.90 7.62
N ARG A 28 -4.44 4.76 7.91
CA ARG A 28 -3.04 4.43 7.70
C ARG A 28 -2.58 3.22 8.51
N THR A 29 -3.04 3.13 9.76
CA THR A 29 -2.66 2.03 10.64
C THR A 29 -3.12 0.69 10.07
N GLU A 30 -4.38 0.62 9.63
CA GLU A 30 -4.91 -0.60 9.04
C GLU A 30 -4.18 -0.96 7.75
N PHE A 31 -3.88 0.06 6.95
CA PHE A 31 -3.18 -0.17 5.69
C PHE A 31 -1.78 -0.75 5.95
N TYR A 32 -1.06 -0.24 6.94
CA TYR A 32 0.24 -0.79 7.31
C TYR A 32 0.13 -2.24 7.75
N ARG A 33 -0.91 -2.58 8.49
CA ARG A 33 -1.13 -3.97 8.92
C ARG A 33 -1.33 -4.89 7.72
N LEU A 34 -2.08 -4.43 6.74
CA LEU A 34 -2.29 -5.20 5.53
C LEU A 34 -0.98 -5.42 4.77
N LEU A 35 -0.15 -4.39 4.70
CA LEU A 35 1.14 -4.49 4.05
C LEU A 35 2.04 -5.51 4.74
N GLU A 36 2.07 -5.48 6.08
CA GLU A 36 2.86 -6.44 6.84
C GLU A 36 2.35 -7.86 6.64
N ARG A 37 1.05 -8.03 6.62
CA ARG A 37 0.42 -9.33 6.44
C ARG A 37 0.83 -9.98 5.13
N HIS A 38 1.01 -9.18 4.09
CA HIS A 38 1.38 -9.68 2.77
C HIS A 38 2.86 -9.49 2.46
N VAL A 39 3.64 -9.14 3.46
CA VAL A 39 5.09 -8.93 3.32
C VAL A 39 5.41 -7.92 2.23
N LEU A 40 4.68 -6.82 2.23
CA LEU A 40 4.88 -5.72 1.28
C LEU A 40 5.50 -4.53 1.99
N ALA A 41 6.53 -3.96 1.39
CA ALA A 41 7.17 -2.76 1.92
C ALA A 41 6.89 -1.59 0.98
N PRO A 42 6.29 -0.48 1.47
CA PRO A 42 6.02 0.68 0.62
C PRO A 42 7.26 1.21 -0.07
N GLY A 43 8.41 1.10 0.58
CA GLY A 43 9.67 1.56 0.00
C GLY A 43 10.08 0.85 -1.27
N MET A 44 9.54 -0.34 -1.53
CA MET A 44 9.82 -1.09 -2.74
C MET A 44 9.28 -0.38 -3.98
N PHE A 45 8.30 0.49 -3.81
CA PHE A 45 7.65 1.18 -4.92
C PHE A 45 8.05 2.64 -5.00
N LYS A 46 8.81 3.11 -4.02
CA LYS A 46 9.21 4.50 -3.93
C LYS A 46 10.38 4.77 -4.85
N GLY A 47 10.30 5.84 -5.60
CA GLY A 47 11.39 6.24 -6.48
C GLY A 47 11.50 5.41 -7.75
N ALA A 48 10.50 4.65 -8.06
CA ALA A 48 10.49 3.85 -9.27
C ALA A 48 10.42 4.73 -10.52
#